data_551abba3ad76a9442014829debd68b84
#
_entry.id   551abba3ad76a9442014829debd68b84
#
_cell.length_a   1.000
_cell.length_b   1.000
_cell.length_c   1.000
_cell.angle_alpha   90.00
_cell.angle_beta   90.00
_cell.angle_gamma   90.00
#
_symmetry.space_group_name_H-M   'P 1'
#
loop_
_entity.id
_entity.type
_entity.pdbx_description
1 polymer ?
#
loop_
_entity_poly.entity_id
_entity_poly.type
_entity_poly.pdbx_seq_one_letter_code
_entity_poly.pdbx_strand_id
1 'polypeptide(L)'
;MVVQYMLFAAFFFMAGLFVNGRIHAMPSAVPEGMEDVDLTSFWKTWDLINKKYPNSDTITNENRVYGAIEGLVGSLNDPYSVFLPPENSERFEEEITGEFSGVGMEVGLREKVLVVISPIKGSPADSAGIKAGDVIIKIDGKVTSGLTIDEAISLIRGEKGTKVTLTMLRSGEKEPIDIAVVRDIINVPTIDGELRADGIYTISLYTFNALSQNLFEQELKNFVASKSKKLIIDLRGNPGGYLDTAISVASYFIPEGDTIVSEDYGKNKEQDIYRSKGFTLLPKGIKVVVLVDGGSASASEIVAGALREHNKATLIGTKTFGKGS
;
A
#
# COMPACT_ATOMS: atom_id res chain seq x y z
N MET A 1 13.47 -49.52 -31.41
CA MET A 1 13.93 -48.27 -30.81
C MET A 1 12.86 -47.16 -30.78
N VAL A 2 12.11 -46.93 -31.87
CA VAL A 2 11.06 -45.89 -31.94
C VAL A 2 9.90 -46.15 -30.97
N VAL A 3 9.43 -47.39 -30.80
CA VAL A 3 8.34 -47.79 -29.92
C VAL A 3 8.67 -47.54 -28.43
N GLN A 4 9.94 -47.69 -28.07
CA GLN A 4 10.39 -47.53 -26.69
C GLN A 4 10.44 -46.05 -26.27
N TYR A 5 10.71 -45.16 -27.23
CA TYR A 5 10.66 -43.70 -26.98
C TYR A 5 9.21 -43.16 -26.92
N MET A 6 8.27 -43.75 -27.67
CA MET A 6 6.86 -43.40 -27.58
C MET A 6 6.24 -43.78 -26.24
N LEU A 7 6.59 -44.94 -25.69
CA LEU A 7 6.13 -45.35 -24.37
C LEU A 7 6.72 -44.47 -23.25
N PHE A 8 7.98 -44.06 -23.38
CA PHE A 8 8.58 -43.11 -22.43
C PHE A 8 7.98 -41.74 -22.51
N ALA A 9 7.70 -41.20 -23.71
CA ALA A 9 7.02 -39.90 -23.90
C ALA A 9 5.58 -39.94 -23.39
N ALA A 10 4.84 -41.06 -23.59
CA ALA A 10 3.49 -41.22 -23.05
C ALA A 10 3.49 -41.31 -21.51
N PHE A 11 4.51 -41.96 -20.91
CA PHE A 11 4.65 -42.04 -19.45
C PHE A 11 4.94 -40.66 -18.83
N PHE A 12 5.82 -39.87 -19.45
CA PHE A 12 6.08 -38.49 -18.99
C PHE A 12 4.91 -37.54 -19.23
N PHE A 13 4.15 -37.73 -20.32
CA PHE A 13 2.94 -36.96 -20.56
C PHE A 13 1.83 -37.29 -19.56
N MET A 14 1.63 -38.57 -19.23
CA MET A 14 0.71 -38.97 -18.16
C MET A 14 1.19 -38.55 -16.76
N ALA A 15 2.48 -38.62 -16.47
CA ALA A 15 3.03 -38.10 -15.22
C ALA A 15 2.92 -36.59 -15.14
N GLY A 16 3.08 -35.84 -16.26
CA GLY A 16 2.86 -34.41 -16.35
C GLY A 16 1.41 -34.00 -16.13
N LEU A 17 0.45 -34.79 -16.61
CA LEU A 17 -0.97 -34.62 -16.35
C LEU A 17 -1.35 -34.88 -14.88
N PHE A 18 -0.67 -35.83 -14.23
CA PHE A 18 -0.83 -36.09 -12.78
C PHE A 18 -0.17 -35.02 -11.89
N VAL A 19 0.89 -34.36 -12.36
CA VAL A 19 1.57 -33.26 -11.61
C VAL A 19 0.86 -31.92 -11.79
N ASN A 20 0.30 -31.64 -12.98
CA ASN A 20 -0.52 -30.44 -13.22
C ASN A 20 -1.97 -30.59 -12.76
N GLY A 21 -2.42 -31.79 -12.45
CA GLY A 21 -3.73 -32.09 -11.88
C GLY A 21 -3.77 -32.03 -10.35
N ARG A 22 -2.86 -31.34 -9.68
CA ARG A 22 -3.16 -30.78 -8.36
C ARG A 22 -4.20 -29.67 -8.55
N ILE A 23 -5.45 -30.08 -8.80
CA ILE A 23 -6.58 -29.40 -8.20
C ILE A 23 -6.10 -29.05 -6.80
N HIS A 24 -6.00 -27.77 -6.48
CA HIS A 24 -5.99 -27.36 -5.09
C HIS A 24 -7.25 -27.95 -4.51
N ALA A 25 -7.14 -29.18 -3.97
CA ALA A 25 -8.15 -29.70 -3.08
C ALA A 25 -8.23 -28.61 -2.01
N MET A 26 -9.31 -27.82 -2.03
CA MET A 26 -9.65 -26.98 -0.92
C MET A 26 -9.50 -27.87 0.32
N PRO A 27 -8.81 -27.45 1.36
CA PRO A 27 -8.77 -28.21 2.58
C PRO A 27 -10.22 -28.38 3.02
N SER A 28 -10.81 -29.54 2.75
CA SER A 28 -12.16 -29.91 3.21
C SER A 28 -12.15 -30.29 4.70
N ALA A 29 -11.00 -30.11 5.35
CA ALA A 29 -10.83 -30.36 6.77
C ALA A 29 -10.94 -29.01 7.50
N VAL A 30 -11.82 -28.97 8.50
CA VAL A 30 -11.81 -27.94 9.53
C VAL A 30 -10.38 -27.86 10.08
N PRO A 31 -9.77 -26.66 10.19
CA PRO A 31 -8.44 -26.53 10.74
C PRO A 31 -8.36 -27.17 12.14
N GLU A 32 -7.19 -27.78 12.47
CA GLU A 32 -6.95 -28.39 13.77
C GLU A 32 -7.23 -27.38 14.89
N GLY A 33 -8.03 -27.80 15.89
CA GLY A 33 -8.46 -26.94 17.00
C GLY A 33 -9.77 -26.16 16.76
N MET A 34 -10.44 -26.36 15.62
CA MET A 34 -11.73 -25.74 15.30
C MET A 34 -12.90 -26.76 15.24
N GLU A 35 -12.68 -28.00 15.67
CA GLU A 35 -13.68 -29.07 15.62
C GLU A 35 -14.93 -28.75 16.45
N ASP A 36 -14.79 -27.93 17.48
CA ASP A 36 -15.87 -27.54 18.40
C ASP A 36 -16.56 -26.21 18.05
N VAL A 37 -16.21 -25.59 16.91
CA VAL A 37 -16.81 -24.31 16.48
C VAL A 37 -18.22 -24.57 15.91
N ASP A 38 -19.26 -24.17 16.65
CA ASP A 38 -20.64 -24.26 16.17
C ASP A 38 -21.01 -23.16 15.18
N LEU A 39 -21.03 -23.49 13.90
CA LEU A 39 -21.45 -22.61 12.79
C LEU A 39 -22.96 -22.67 12.51
N THR A 40 -23.78 -23.30 13.35
CA THR A 40 -25.22 -23.45 13.13
C THR A 40 -25.92 -22.11 12.96
N SER A 41 -25.58 -21.12 13.79
CA SER A 41 -26.18 -19.78 13.72
C SER A 41 -25.75 -19.03 12.45
N PHE A 42 -24.50 -19.22 11.98
CA PHE A 42 -24.01 -18.66 10.75
C PHE A 42 -24.84 -19.19 9.56
N TRP A 43 -24.99 -20.50 9.43
CA TRP A 43 -25.77 -21.10 8.35
C TRP A 43 -27.28 -20.79 8.40
N LYS A 44 -27.86 -20.69 9.58
CA LYS A 44 -29.25 -20.23 9.76
C LYS A 44 -29.42 -18.79 9.28
N THR A 45 -28.47 -17.90 9.57
CA THR A 45 -28.49 -16.50 9.12
C THR A 45 -28.37 -16.43 7.61
N TRP A 46 -27.45 -17.21 7.03
CA TRP A 46 -27.27 -17.29 5.57
C TRP A 46 -28.57 -17.71 4.86
N ASP A 47 -29.21 -18.80 5.35
CA ASP A 47 -30.49 -19.29 4.81
C ASP A 47 -31.63 -18.26 4.98
N LEU A 48 -31.67 -17.56 6.13
CA LEU A 48 -32.65 -16.50 6.36
C LEU A 48 -32.50 -15.33 5.38
N ILE A 49 -31.28 -14.91 5.08
CA ILE A 49 -30.98 -13.88 4.09
C ILE A 49 -31.49 -14.34 2.72
N ASN A 50 -31.16 -15.56 2.30
CA ASN A 50 -31.64 -16.11 1.02
C ASN A 50 -33.17 -16.13 0.90
N LYS A 51 -33.86 -16.42 2.00
CA LYS A 51 -35.33 -16.58 2.00
C LYS A 51 -36.10 -15.28 2.21
N LYS A 52 -35.52 -14.31 2.90
CA LYS A 52 -36.23 -13.13 3.38
C LYS A 52 -35.76 -11.80 2.88
N TYR A 53 -34.49 -11.69 2.42
CA TYR A 53 -33.97 -10.43 1.89
C TYR A 53 -34.39 -10.25 0.44
N PRO A 54 -35.12 -9.16 0.07
CA PRO A 54 -35.70 -9.00 -1.27
C PRO A 54 -34.69 -9.02 -2.40
N ASN A 55 -33.47 -8.52 -2.17
CA ASN A 55 -32.39 -8.41 -3.16
C ASN A 55 -31.28 -9.42 -2.90
N SER A 56 -31.58 -10.60 -2.33
CA SER A 56 -30.55 -11.59 -1.97
C SER A 56 -29.77 -12.12 -3.18
N ASP A 57 -30.37 -12.15 -4.34
CA ASP A 57 -29.80 -12.58 -5.63
C ASP A 57 -28.88 -11.56 -6.29
N THR A 58 -28.90 -10.31 -5.85
CA THR A 58 -27.94 -9.29 -6.33
C THR A 58 -26.56 -9.38 -5.66
N ILE A 59 -26.46 -10.14 -4.56
CA ILE A 59 -25.22 -10.33 -3.79
C ILE A 59 -24.68 -11.73 -4.06
N THR A 60 -23.49 -11.84 -4.62
CA THR A 60 -22.86 -13.13 -4.88
C THR A 60 -22.52 -13.86 -3.58
N ASN A 61 -22.42 -15.20 -3.63
CA ASN A 61 -21.97 -15.96 -2.46
C ASN A 61 -20.54 -15.59 -2.06
N GLU A 62 -19.71 -15.24 -3.02
CA GLU A 62 -18.34 -14.80 -2.81
C GLU A 62 -18.29 -13.51 -1.97
N ASN A 63 -19.07 -12.48 -2.34
CA ASN A 63 -19.16 -11.25 -1.57
C ASN A 63 -19.71 -11.46 -0.15
N ARG A 64 -20.59 -12.44 0.04
CA ARG A 64 -21.07 -12.81 1.38
C ARG A 64 -19.98 -13.48 2.21
N VAL A 65 -19.16 -14.33 1.58
CA VAL A 65 -18.00 -14.93 2.25
C VAL A 65 -17.00 -13.85 2.64
N TYR A 66 -16.70 -12.89 1.74
CA TYR A 66 -15.82 -11.78 2.08
C TYR A 66 -16.35 -10.94 3.23
N GLY A 67 -17.64 -10.58 3.23
CA GLY A 67 -18.25 -9.87 4.35
C GLY A 67 -18.21 -10.65 5.68
N ALA A 68 -18.32 -11.99 5.62
CA ALA A 68 -18.16 -12.82 6.81
C ALA A 68 -16.71 -12.82 7.33
N ILE A 69 -15.72 -12.86 6.44
CA ILE A 69 -14.29 -12.78 6.79
C ILE A 69 -13.97 -11.39 7.36
N GLU A 70 -14.50 -10.31 6.76
CA GLU A 70 -14.38 -8.95 7.32
C GLU A 70 -14.93 -8.87 8.75
N GLY A 71 -16.10 -9.46 8.99
CA GLY A 71 -16.69 -9.52 10.34
C GLY A 71 -15.83 -10.32 11.32
N LEU A 72 -15.23 -11.42 10.86
CA LEU A 72 -14.32 -12.23 11.67
C LEU A 72 -13.07 -11.45 12.06
N VAL A 73 -12.40 -10.78 11.10
CA VAL A 73 -11.23 -9.92 11.36
C VAL A 73 -11.63 -8.72 12.21
N GLY A 74 -12.79 -8.10 11.94
CA GLY A 74 -13.30 -6.98 12.73
C GLY A 74 -13.58 -7.33 14.20
N SER A 75 -13.83 -8.62 14.52
CA SER A 75 -14.02 -9.08 15.90
C SER A 75 -12.76 -8.97 16.78
N LEU A 76 -11.58 -8.80 16.17
CA LEU A 76 -10.33 -8.55 16.89
C LEU A 76 -10.31 -7.18 17.58
N ASN A 77 -11.18 -6.25 17.18
CA ASN A 77 -11.20 -4.85 17.63
C ASN A 77 -9.84 -4.15 17.45
N ASP A 78 -9.05 -4.60 16.49
CA ASP A 78 -7.81 -3.96 16.08
C ASP A 78 -8.08 -3.13 14.81
N PRO A 79 -7.94 -1.78 14.86
CA PRO A 79 -8.22 -0.92 13.70
C PRO A 79 -7.22 -1.07 12.56
N TYR A 80 -6.11 -1.78 12.79
CA TYR A 80 -5.04 -1.99 11.80
C TYR A 80 -5.10 -3.35 11.13
N SER A 81 -5.86 -4.30 11.69
CA SER A 81 -6.11 -5.60 11.07
C SER A 81 -7.34 -5.52 10.18
N VAL A 82 -7.15 -5.65 8.88
CA VAL A 82 -8.24 -5.59 7.89
C VAL A 82 -8.16 -6.78 6.94
N PHE A 83 -9.30 -7.29 6.53
CA PHE A 83 -9.38 -8.20 5.39
C PHE A 83 -9.63 -7.37 4.14
N LEU A 84 -8.81 -7.57 3.12
CA LEU A 84 -8.99 -6.96 1.82
C LEU A 84 -9.47 -8.03 0.83
N PRO A 85 -10.67 -7.91 0.23
CA PRO A 85 -11.06 -8.73 -0.91
C PRO A 85 -10.02 -8.63 -2.05
N PRO A 86 -9.90 -9.64 -2.93
CA PRO A 86 -8.86 -9.67 -3.96
C PRO A 86 -8.72 -8.39 -4.77
N GLU A 87 -9.82 -7.80 -5.22
CA GLU A 87 -9.82 -6.53 -5.96
C GLU A 87 -9.22 -5.37 -5.16
N ASN A 88 -9.44 -5.33 -3.85
CA ASN A 88 -8.90 -4.30 -2.96
C ASN A 88 -7.44 -4.60 -2.59
N SER A 89 -7.07 -5.89 -2.54
CA SER A 89 -5.69 -6.33 -2.31
C SER A 89 -4.78 -5.91 -3.46
N GLU A 90 -5.20 -6.10 -4.72
CA GLU A 90 -4.46 -5.65 -5.89
C GLU A 90 -4.23 -4.13 -5.86
N ARG A 91 -5.25 -3.35 -5.50
CA ARG A 91 -5.12 -1.88 -5.36
C ARG A 91 -4.16 -1.49 -4.23
N PHE A 92 -4.23 -2.19 -3.11
CA PHE A 92 -3.33 -1.94 -1.99
C PHE A 92 -1.88 -2.26 -2.37
N GLU A 93 -1.65 -3.34 -3.14
CA GLU A 93 -0.33 -3.66 -3.68
C GLU A 93 0.16 -2.58 -4.67
N GLU A 94 -0.69 -2.07 -5.56
CA GLU A 94 -0.36 -0.94 -6.43
C GLU A 94 0.04 0.31 -5.63
N GLU A 95 -0.70 0.65 -4.58
CA GLU A 95 -0.37 1.79 -3.70
C GLU A 95 0.98 1.62 -3.00
N ILE A 96 1.28 0.40 -2.54
CA ILE A 96 2.56 0.11 -1.89
C ILE A 96 3.72 0.05 -2.92
N THR A 97 3.48 -0.37 -4.15
CA THR A 97 4.52 -0.33 -5.20
C THR A 97 4.86 1.09 -5.64
N GLY A 98 3.97 2.06 -5.39
CA GLY A 98 4.14 3.45 -5.79
C GLY A 98 3.81 3.71 -7.27
N GLU A 99 3.27 2.69 -7.95
CA GLU A 99 2.81 2.77 -9.34
C GLU A 99 1.36 2.31 -9.41
N PHE A 100 0.47 3.16 -9.83
CA PHE A 100 -0.93 2.77 -10.07
C PHE A 100 -1.44 3.33 -11.39
N SER A 101 -2.40 2.66 -12.00
CA SER A 101 -3.03 3.14 -13.23
C SER A 101 -4.24 4.04 -12.92
N GLY A 102 -4.22 5.25 -13.47
CA GLY A 102 -5.27 6.23 -13.22
C GLY A 102 -5.03 7.57 -13.87
N VAL A 103 -5.60 8.62 -13.30
CA VAL A 103 -5.47 10.00 -13.83
C VAL A 103 -4.44 10.85 -13.09
N GLY A 104 -4.02 10.47 -11.89
CA GLY A 104 -3.00 11.17 -11.11
C GLY A 104 -3.53 12.46 -10.45
N MET A 105 -4.50 12.33 -9.56
CA MET A 105 -4.98 13.41 -8.71
C MET A 105 -5.39 12.86 -7.33
N GLU A 106 -5.22 13.68 -6.32
CA GLU A 106 -5.76 13.45 -4.99
C GLU A 106 -7.20 13.96 -4.92
N VAL A 107 -8.12 13.15 -4.39
CA VAL A 107 -9.52 13.50 -4.20
C VAL A 107 -9.92 13.34 -2.73
N GLY A 108 -10.92 14.10 -2.31
CA GLY A 108 -11.45 14.03 -0.95
C GLY A 108 -12.91 14.42 -0.90
N LEU A 109 -13.59 14.14 0.22
CA LEU A 109 -14.93 14.59 0.47
C LEU A 109 -14.90 15.87 1.32
N ARG A 110 -15.55 16.95 0.82
CA ARG A 110 -15.84 18.15 1.59
C ARG A 110 -17.34 18.36 1.61
N GLU A 111 -17.94 18.40 2.78
CA GLU A 111 -19.40 18.54 2.94
C GLU A 111 -20.19 17.51 2.11
N LYS A 112 -19.71 16.26 2.07
CA LYS A 112 -20.27 15.14 1.27
C LYS A 112 -20.19 15.33 -0.25
N VAL A 113 -19.35 16.25 -0.72
CA VAL A 113 -19.10 16.50 -2.15
C VAL A 113 -17.69 16.07 -2.52
N LEU A 114 -17.53 15.35 -3.62
CA LEU A 114 -16.23 14.89 -4.11
C LEU A 114 -15.46 16.07 -4.73
N VAL A 115 -14.28 16.36 -4.19
CA VAL A 115 -13.45 17.53 -4.59
C VAL A 115 -12.04 17.07 -4.93
N VAL A 116 -11.45 17.64 -5.96
CA VAL A 116 -10.02 17.52 -6.25
C VAL A 116 -9.23 18.31 -5.21
N ILE A 117 -8.42 17.61 -4.41
CA ILE A 117 -7.49 18.23 -3.46
C ILE A 117 -6.31 18.83 -4.23
N SER A 118 -5.66 18.00 -5.07
CA SER A 118 -4.56 18.45 -5.92
C SER A 118 -4.35 17.46 -7.08
N PRO A 119 -4.15 17.93 -8.33
CA PRO A 119 -3.56 17.09 -9.36
C PRO A 119 -2.06 16.86 -9.06
N ILE A 120 -1.56 15.67 -9.40
CA ILE A 120 -0.13 15.35 -9.32
C ILE A 120 0.57 16.02 -10.51
N LYS A 121 1.59 16.80 -10.26
CA LYS A 121 2.34 17.52 -11.30
C LYS A 121 2.86 16.57 -12.40
N GLY A 122 2.58 16.90 -13.65
CA GLY A 122 2.98 16.10 -14.81
C GLY A 122 2.09 14.87 -15.08
N SER A 123 1.05 14.64 -14.27
CA SER A 123 0.10 13.56 -14.48
C SER A 123 -0.88 13.85 -15.63
N PRO A 124 -1.65 12.84 -16.09
CA PRO A 124 -2.75 13.05 -17.02
C PRO A 124 -3.78 14.08 -16.55
N ALA A 125 -4.12 14.11 -15.26
CA ALA A 125 -5.04 15.08 -14.68
C ALA A 125 -4.51 16.52 -14.77
N ASP A 126 -3.23 16.72 -14.43
CA ASP A 126 -2.55 18.02 -14.53
C ASP A 126 -2.50 18.47 -16.00
N SER A 127 -2.10 17.56 -16.91
CA SER A 127 -2.04 17.83 -18.36
C SER A 127 -3.40 18.13 -18.97
N ALA A 128 -4.49 17.54 -18.44
CA ALA A 128 -5.86 17.82 -18.86
C ALA A 128 -6.42 19.13 -18.26
N GLY A 129 -5.66 19.84 -17.42
CA GLY A 129 -6.04 21.13 -16.85
C GLY A 129 -7.02 21.01 -15.66
N ILE A 130 -7.06 19.87 -14.98
CA ILE A 130 -7.78 19.72 -13.71
C ILE A 130 -7.07 20.57 -12.64
N LYS A 131 -7.84 21.20 -11.76
CA LYS A 131 -7.33 22.13 -10.75
C LYS A 131 -7.77 21.73 -9.35
N ALA A 132 -6.95 22.09 -8.36
CA ALA A 132 -7.35 22.01 -6.97
C ALA A 132 -8.64 22.83 -6.73
N GLY A 133 -9.59 22.23 -6.00
CA GLY A 133 -10.90 22.81 -5.73
C GLY A 133 -11.97 22.52 -6.78
N ASP A 134 -11.66 21.84 -7.89
CA ASP A 134 -12.68 21.35 -8.83
C ASP A 134 -13.61 20.35 -8.13
N VAL A 135 -14.91 20.53 -8.25
CA VAL A 135 -15.92 19.62 -7.69
C VAL A 135 -16.31 18.61 -8.75
N ILE A 136 -16.11 17.33 -8.50
CA ILE A 136 -16.46 16.26 -9.44
C ILE A 136 -17.92 15.86 -9.21
N ILE A 137 -18.81 16.20 -10.15
CA ILE A 137 -20.24 15.90 -10.05
C ILE A 137 -20.68 14.64 -10.80
N LYS A 138 -19.90 14.21 -11.84
CA LYS A 138 -20.09 12.92 -12.52
C LYS A 138 -18.76 12.32 -12.93
N ILE A 139 -18.72 10.97 -12.98
CA ILE A 139 -17.64 10.17 -13.52
C ILE A 139 -18.26 9.24 -14.56
N ASP A 140 -17.87 9.35 -15.84
CA ASP A 140 -18.46 8.65 -16.97
C ASP A 140 -20.00 8.69 -16.98
N GLY A 141 -20.57 9.88 -16.68
CA GLY A 141 -22.00 10.10 -16.62
C GLY A 141 -22.68 9.66 -15.30
N LYS A 142 -22.02 8.88 -14.45
CA LYS A 142 -22.53 8.45 -13.14
C LYS A 142 -22.38 9.58 -12.13
N VAL A 143 -23.48 9.96 -11.47
CA VAL A 143 -23.49 11.03 -10.44
C VAL A 143 -22.69 10.60 -9.22
N THR A 144 -21.86 11.50 -8.69
CA THR A 144 -20.96 11.25 -7.56
C THR A 144 -21.61 11.48 -6.18
N SER A 145 -22.77 12.12 -6.13
CA SER A 145 -23.49 12.35 -4.87
C SER A 145 -23.85 11.03 -4.19
N GLY A 146 -23.42 10.87 -2.94
CA GLY A 146 -23.65 9.66 -2.14
C GLY A 146 -22.63 8.55 -2.32
N LEU A 147 -21.66 8.69 -3.22
CA LEU A 147 -20.53 7.76 -3.30
C LEU A 147 -19.56 7.96 -2.13
N THR A 148 -18.99 6.87 -1.67
CA THR A 148 -17.80 6.91 -0.83
C THR A 148 -16.57 7.34 -1.63
N ILE A 149 -15.46 7.72 -0.96
CA ILE A 149 -14.21 8.04 -1.64
C ILE A 149 -13.71 6.82 -2.45
N ASP A 150 -13.78 5.63 -1.88
CA ASP A 150 -13.30 4.40 -2.51
C ASP A 150 -14.10 4.04 -3.76
N GLU A 151 -15.43 4.19 -3.72
CA GLU A 151 -16.28 4.01 -4.90
C GLU A 151 -15.94 5.01 -6.01
N ALA A 152 -15.69 6.28 -5.65
CA ALA A 152 -15.30 7.31 -6.61
C ALA A 152 -13.92 7.02 -7.21
N ILE A 153 -12.94 6.65 -6.39
CA ILE A 153 -11.59 6.24 -6.84
C ILE A 153 -11.68 5.06 -7.78
N SER A 154 -12.52 4.06 -7.47
CA SER A 154 -12.73 2.87 -8.33
C SER A 154 -13.25 3.22 -9.72
N LEU A 155 -14.11 4.22 -9.82
CA LEU A 155 -14.61 4.70 -11.10
C LEU A 155 -13.60 5.55 -11.88
N ILE A 156 -12.73 6.29 -11.16
CA ILE A 156 -11.71 7.15 -11.77
C ILE A 156 -10.52 6.33 -12.26
N ARG A 157 -10.07 5.32 -11.48
CA ARG A 157 -9.02 4.38 -11.86
C ARG A 157 -9.46 3.49 -13.01
N GLY A 158 -8.54 2.76 -13.61
CA GLY A 158 -8.77 1.79 -14.67
C GLY A 158 -7.51 1.58 -15.50
N GLU A 159 -7.57 0.68 -16.47
CA GLU A 159 -6.42 0.29 -17.29
C GLU A 159 -5.77 1.46 -18.01
N LYS A 160 -4.44 1.44 -18.08
CA LYS A 160 -3.65 2.39 -18.86
C LYS A 160 -4.16 2.48 -20.31
N GLY A 161 -4.27 3.70 -20.82
CA GLY A 161 -4.75 3.99 -22.18
C GLY A 161 -6.26 4.09 -22.29
N THR A 162 -7.04 3.67 -21.29
CA THR A 162 -8.49 3.88 -21.26
C THR A 162 -8.83 5.33 -20.91
N LYS A 163 -10.03 5.77 -21.21
CA LYS A 163 -10.47 7.16 -21.00
C LYS A 163 -11.53 7.21 -19.92
N VAL A 164 -11.45 8.21 -19.06
CA VAL A 164 -12.52 8.59 -18.14
C VAL A 164 -12.96 10.03 -18.41
N THR A 165 -14.26 10.29 -18.36
CA THR A 165 -14.81 11.63 -18.48
C THR A 165 -15.29 12.10 -17.13
N LEU A 166 -14.73 13.22 -16.66
CA LEU A 166 -15.06 13.84 -15.38
C LEU A 166 -15.87 15.12 -15.65
N THR A 167 -17.12 15.14 -15.19
CA THR A 167 -17.93 16.38 -15.22
C THR A 167 -17.66 17.15 -13.93
N MET A 168 -17.14 18.36 -14.06
CA MET A 168 -16.67 19.16 -12.93
C MET A 168 -17.37 20.51 -12.84
N LEU A 169 -17.58 20.98 -11.62
CA LEU A 169 -17.91 22.36 -11.32
C LEU A 169 -16.66 23.07 -10.82
N ARG A 170 -16.27 24.13 -11.51
CA ARG A 170 -15.09 24.95 -11.17
C ARG A 170 -15.54 26.31 -10.64
N SER A 171 -14.91 26.75 -9.56
CA SER A 171 -15.18 28.09 -9.00
C SER A 171 -14.95 29.17 -10.06
N GLY A 172 -15.96 30.02 -10.27
CA GLY A 172 -15.96 31.08 -11.29
C GLY A 172 -16.55 30.69 -12.64
N GLU A 173 -16.78 29.40 -12.91
CA GLU A 173 -17.50 28.94 -14.09
C GLU A 173 -19.02 28.85 -13.81
N LYS A 174 -19.87 29.15 -14.84
CA LYS A 174 -21.32 29.09 -14.69
C LYS A 174 -21.90 27.72 -15.01
N GLU A 175 -21.24 26.97 -15.86
CA GLU A 175 -21.69 25.67 -16.35
C GLU A 175 -20.67 24.58 -15.99
N PRO A 176 -21.12 23.34 -15.78
CA PRO A 176 -20.21 22.21 -15.62
C PRO A 176 -19.34 22.00 -16.87
N ILE A 177 -18.10 21.61 -16.64
CA ILE A 177 -17.13 21.27 -17.69
C ILE A 177 -16.88 19.77 -17.73
N ASP A 178 -16.92 19.18 -18.91
CA ASP A 178 -16.52 17.79 -19.12
C ASP A 178 -15.03 17.75 -19.51
N ILE A 179 -14.23 17.11 -18.67
CA ILE A 179 -12.81 16.90 -18.91
C ILE A 179 -12.56 15.42 -19.11
N ALA A 180 -12.08 15.08 -20.30
CA ALA A 180 -11.74 13.73 -20.63
C ALA A 180 -10.26 13.47 -20.40
N VAL A 181 -9.94 12.49 -19.58
CA VAL A 181 -8.57 12.16 -19.20
C VAL A 181 -8.27 10.73 -19.64
N VAL A 182 -7.14 10.55 -20.31
CA VAL A 182 -6.61 9.21 -20.63
C VAL A 182 -5.81 8.72 -19.44
N ARG A 183 -6.16 7.55 -18.92
CA ARG A 183 -5.46 6.93 -17.80
C ARG A 183 -4.04 6.52 -18.20
N ASP A 184 -3.09 6.72 -17.30
CA ASP A 184 -1.71 6.29 -17.47
C ASP A 184 -1.17 5.72 -16.15
N ILE A 185 0.04 5.16 -16.20
CA ILE A 185 0.76 4.80 -14.97
C ILE A 185 1.16 6.09 -14.27
N ILE A 186 0.71 6.23 -13.04
CA ILE A 186 1.02 7.36 -12.16
C ILE A 186 2.16 6.96 -11.25
N ASN A 187 3.30 7.60 -11.42
CA ASN A 187 4.41 7.46 -10.50
C ASN A 187 4.26 8.48 -9.38
N VAL A 188 3.98 8.02 -8.18
CA VAL A 188 4.02 8.87 -6.99
C VAL A 188 5.48 9.03 -6.61
N PRO A 189 5.97 10.26 -6.37
CA PRO A 189 7.34 10.44 -5.89
C PRO A 189 7.58 9.59 -4.65
N THR A 190 8.54 8.66 -4.73
CA THR A 190 8.91 7.79 -3.61
C THR A 190 9.92 8.48 -2.70
N ILE A 191 10.85 9.23 -3.33
CA ILE A 191 11.97 9.86 -2.65
C ILE A 191 12.47 11.07 -3.43
N ASP A 192 12.90 12.09 -2.72
CA ASP A 192 13.61 13.24 -3.27
C ASP A 192 14.87 13.52 -2.45
N GLY A 193 15.96 13.89 -3.14
CA GLY A 193 17.23 14.27 -2.52
C GLY A 193 17.67 15.67 -2.91
N GLU A 194 18.11 16.49 -1.96
CA GLU A 194 18.54 17.86 -2.20
C GLU A 194 19.75 18.24 -1.33
N LEU A 195 20.78 18.83 -1.96
CA LEU A 195 21.82 19.55 -1.25
C LEU A 195 21.40 21.01 -1.09
N ARG A 196 21.02 21.39 0.11
CA ARG A 196 20.58 22.75 0.45
C ARG A 196 21.75 23.74 0.40
N ALA A 197 21.44 25.01 0.24
CA ALA A 197 22.42 26.09 0.21
C ALA A 197 23.25 26.24 1.51
N ASP A 198 22.71 25.75 2.66
CA ASP A 198 23.38 25.71 3.95
C ASP A 198 24.33 24.50 4.13
N GLY A 199 24.51 23.70 3.08
CA GLY A 199 25.40 22.54 3.07
C GLY A 199 24.82 21.31 3.77
N ILE A 200 23.52 21.29 4.08
CA ILE A 200 22.81 20.13 4.62
C ILE A 200 22.21 19.37 3.45
N TYR A 201 22.39 18.04 3.42
CA TYR A 201 21.70 17.18 2.46
C TYR A 201 20.39 16.67 3.07
N THR A 202 19.32 16.79 2.35
CA THR A 202 18.00 16.30 2.78
C THR A 202 17.55 15.18 1.85
N ILE A 203 17.08 14.08 2.44
CA ILE A 203 16.40 12.98 1.75
C ILE A 203 14.97 12.97 2.27
N SER A 204 14.01 13.29 1.44
CA SER A 204 12.57 13.19 1.72
C SER A 204 12.06 11.84 1.21
N LEU A 205 11.69 10.95 2.11
CA LEU A 205 11.13 9.64 1.79
C LEU A 205 9.62 9.67 2.06
N TYR A 206 8.82 9.53 1.00
CA TYR A 206 7.37 9.69 1.07
C TYR A 206 6.62 8.40 1.34
N THR A 207 7.21 7.24 1.00
CA THR A 207 6.64 5.90 1.23
C THR A 207 7.74 4.85 1.25
N PHE A 208 7.47 3.71 1.91
CA PHE A 208 8.37 2.55 1.95
C PHE A 208 7.89 1.47 0.98
N ASN A 209 7.92 1.76 -0.32
CA ASN A 209 7.53 0.84 -1.39
C ASN A 209 8.72 -0.02 -1.89
N ALA A 210 8.48 -0.86 -2.89
CA ALA A 210 9.50 -1.75 -3.46
C ALA A 210 10.70 -1.01 -4.09
N LEU A 211 10.51 0.24 -4.54
CA LEU A 211 11.57 1.06 -5.15
C LEU A 211 12.42 1.78 -4.11
N SER A 212 11.89 1.99 -2.90
CA SER A 212 12.47 2.87 -1.88
C SER A 212 13.88 2.48 -1.48
N GLN A 213 14.19 1.17 -1.38
CA GLN A 213 15.54 0.72 -1.02
C GLN A 213 16.58 1.19 -2.05
N ASN A 214 16.32 0.96 -3.33
CA ASN A 214 17.26 1.30 -4.40
C ASN A 214 17.40 2.82 -4.57
N LEU A 215 16.28 3.54 -4.49
CA LEU A 215 16.28 5.00 -4.58
C LEU A 215 16.96 5.63 -3.36
N PHE A 216 16.74 5.09 -2.15
CA PHE A 216 17.41 5.57 -0.94
C PHE A 216 18.92 5.35 -1.01
N GLU A 217 19.37 4.19 -1.50
CA GLU A 217 20.78 3.92 -1.75
C GLU A 217 21.39 4.94 -2.74
N GLN A 218 20.65 5.24 -3.80
CA GLN A 218 21.08 6.24 -4.78
C GLN A 218 21.23 7.62 -4.15
N GLU A 219 20.25 8.05 -3.32
CA GLU A 219 20.33 9.33 -2.63
C GLU A 219 21.43 9.36 -1.57
N LEU A 220 21.73 8.24 -0.91
CA LEU A 220 22.89 8.16 -0.03
C LEU A 220 24.21 8.26 -0.81
N LYS A 221 24.31 7.72 -2.02
CA LYS A 221 25.47 7.94 -2.90
C LYS A 221 25.62 9.41 -3.31
N ASN A 222 24.51 10.07 -3.62
CA ASN A 222 24.49 11.51 -3.92
C ASN A 222 24.90 12.33 -2.70
N PHE A 223 24.41 11.99 -1.51
CA PHE A 223 24.84 12.59 -0.23
C PHE A 223 26.37 12.46 -0.04
N VAL A 224 26.92 11.26 -0.21
CA VAL A 224 28.38 11.03 -0.10
C VAL A 224 29.16 11.86 -1.12
N ALA A 225 28.69 11.90 -2.37
CA ALA A 225 29.29 12.69 -3.44
C ALA A 225 29.25 14.20 -3.15
N SER A 226 28.22 14.69 -2.45
CA SER A 226 28.09 16.09 -2.06
C SER A 226 29.14 16.54 -1.03
N LYS A 227 29.83 15.58 -0.37
CA LYS A 227 30.79 15.82 0.73
C LYS A 227 30.15 16.46 1.97
N SER A 228 28.84 16.58 2.06
CA SER A 228 28.15 17.02 3.25
C SER A 228 28.44 16.07 4.43
N LYS A 229 28.45 16.62 5.64
CA LYS A 229 28.53 15.86 6.89
C LYS A 229 27.22 15.88 7.68
N LYS A 230 26.19 16.49 7.11
CA LYS A 230 24.90 16.69 7.74
C LYS A 230 23.80 16.12 6.84
N LEU A 231 23.06 15.18 7.33
CA LEU A 231 21.97 14.50 6.63
C LEU A 231 20.67 14.70 7.41
N ILE A 232 19.64 15.14 6.71
CA ILE A 232 18.25 15.10 7.18
C ILE A 232 17.55 13.98 6.42
N ILE A 233 16.85 13.11 7.15
CA ILE A 233 15.89 12.16 6.60
C ILE A 233 14.52 12.69 6.98
N ASP A 234 13.73 13.10 6.00
CA ASP A 234 12.38 13.63 6.21
C ASP A 234 11.35 12.53 6.00
N LEU A 235 10.72 12.12 7.11
CA LEU A 235 9.65 11.11 7.14
C LEU A 235 8.30 11.75 7.51
N ARG A 236 8.18 13.07 7.49
CA ARG A 236 6.92 13.75 7.76
C ARG A 236 5.89 13.40 6.69
N GLY A 237 4.65 13.10 7.13
CA GLY A 237 3.57 12.68 6.22
C GLY A 237 3.77 11.31 5.57
N ASN A 238 4.81 10.54 5.94
CA ASN A 238 5.06 9.22 5.39
C ASN A 238 4.29 8.13 6.16
N PRO A 239 3.24 7.51 5.58
CA PRO A 239 2.40 6.54 6.27
C PRO A 239 3.07 5.17 6.51
N GLY A 240 4.29 4.98 6.00
CA GLY A 240 5.02 3.72 6.10
C GLY A 240 5.08 2.95 4.79
N GLY A 241 4.90 1.64 4.86
CA GLY A 241 4.96 0.68 3.76
C GLY A 241 5.61 -0.63 4.18
N TYR A 242 6.40 -1.25 3.31
CA TYR A 242 6.99 -2.56 3.56
C TYR A 242 8.00 -2.58 4.72
N LEU A 243 7.84 -3.58 5.59
CA LEU A 243 8.76 -3.86 6.70
C LEU A 243 10.19 -4.10 6.22
N ASP A 244 10.38 -4.93 5.19
CA ASP A 244 11.70 -5.25 4.63
C ASP A 244 12.42 -4.02 4.08
N THR A 245 11.67 -3.06 3.56
CA THR A 245 12.21 -1.79 3.09
C THR A 245 12.68 -0.93 4.26
N ALA A 246 11.92 -0.87 5.36
CA ALA A 246 12.34 -0.17 6.57
C ALA A 246 13.62 -0.77 7.17
N ILE A 247 13.69 -2.11 7.24
CA ILE A 247 14.88 -2.83 7.69
C ILE A 247 16.09 -2.49 6.81
N SER A 248 15.90 -2.48 5.48
CA SER A 248 16.96 -2.15 4.53
C SER A 248 17.44 -0.71 4.66
N VAL A 249 16.53 0.27 4.80
CA VAL A 249 16.87 1.68 5.03
C VAL A 249 17.63 1.87 6.35
N ALA A 250 17.15 1.27 7.44
CA ALA A 250 17.84 1.36 8.75
C ALA A 250 19.23 0.70 8.71
N SER A 251 19.42 -0.34 7.89
CA SER A 251 20.68 -1.08 7.76
C SER A 251 21.84 -0.26 7.20
N TYR A 252 21.60 0.89 6.58
CA TYR A 252 22.69 1.82 6.19
C TYR A 252 23.30 2.56 7.36
N PHE A 253 22.66 2.58 8.52
CA PHE A 253 23.08 3.35 9.69
C PHE A 253 23.46 2.45 10.87
N ILE A 254 22.88 1.27 10.96
CA ILE A 254 22.98 0.36 12.11
C ILE A 254 23.96 -0.76 11.76
N PRO A 255 24.89 -1.13 12.68
CA PRO A 255 25.83 -2.23 12.44
C PRO A 255 25.13 -3.56 12.12
N GLU A 256 25.82 -4.40 11.34
CA GLU A 256 25.35 -5.76 11.01
C GLU A 256 25.03 -6.55 12.28
N GLY A 257 23.91 -7.26 12.27
CA GLY A 257 23.47 -8.12 13.38
C GLY A 257 22.75 -7.42 14.51
N ASP A 258 22.81 -6.09 14.61
CA ASP A 258 22.05 -5.33 15.61
C ASP A 258 20.55 -5.36 15.28
N THR A 259 19.70 -5.41 16.32
CA THR A 259 18.24 -5.49 16.16
C THR A 259 17.67 -4.17 15.65
N ILE A 260 16.86 -4.22 14.60
CA ILE A 260 16.10 -3.06 14.09
C ILE A 260 14.70 -3.05 14.69
N VAL A 261 13.99 -4.19 14.62
CA VAL A 261 12.63 -4.36 15.12
C VAL A 261 12.41 -5.81 15.50
N SER A 262 11.50 -6.05 16.44
CA SER A 262 11.00 -7.40 16.78
C SER A 262 9.48 -7.41 16.71
N GLU A 263 8.93 -8.49 16.14
CA GLU A 263 7.50 -8.78 16.17
C GLU A 263 7.18 -9.70 17.34
N ASP A 264 6.30 -9.25 18.21
CA ASP A 264 5.85 -10.00 19.40
C ASP A 264 4.42 -10.49 19.17
N TYR A 265 4.26 -11.79 19.01
CA TYR A 265 2.97 -12.45 18.78
C TYR A 265 2.22 -12.79 20.09
N GLY A 266 2.68 -12.24 21.21
CA GLY A 266 2.03 -12.41 22.51
C GLY A 266 2.55 -13.60 23.30
N LYS A 267 1.88 -13.88 24.44
CA LYS A 267 2.32 -14.89 25.42
C LYS A 267 2.50 -16.27 24.77
N ASN A 268 3.62 -16.90 25.04
CA ASN A 268 4.01 -18.25 24.62
C ASN A 268 4.24 -18.43 23.11
N LYS A 269 4.48 -17.36 22.37
CA LYS A 269 4.92 -17.42 20.97
C LYS A 269 6.34 -16.89 20.87
N GLU A 270 7.12 -17.43 19.94
CA GLU A 270 8.45 -16.93 19.62
C GLU A 270 8.31 -15.56 18.94
N GLN A 271 9.26 -14.67 19.23
CA GLN A 271 9.35 -13.36 18.58
C GLN A 271 10.20 -13.47 17.32
N ASP A 272 9.78 -12.82 16.26
CA ASP A 272 10.63 -12.64 15.09
C ASP A 272 11.50 -11.38 15.28
N ILE A 273 12.81 -11.58 15.16
CA ILE A 273 13.79 -10.49 15.36
C ILE A 273 14.45 -10.15 14.03
N TYR A 274 14.19 -8.96 13.54
CA TYR A 274 14.77 -8.44 12.31
C TYR A 274 16.02 -7.63 12.60
N ARG A 275 17.11 -8.05 11.96
CA ARG A 275 18.45 -7.50 12.22
C ARG A 275 18.97 -6.70 11.07
N SER A 276 19.85 -5.75 11.36
CA SER A 276 20.56 -4.96 10.37
C SER A 276 21.42 -5.83 9.46
N LYS A 277 21.41 -5.50 8.17
CA LYS A 277 22.29 -6.05 7.13
C LYS A 277 23.67 -5.37 7.10
N GLY A 278 23.85 -4.26 7.81
CA GLY A 278 25.12 -3.56 7.99
C GLY A 278 25.74 -3.00 6.73
N PHE A 279 24.98 -2.29 5.91
CA PHE A 279 25.51 -1.68 4.68
C PHE A 279 26.55 -0.60 4.97
N THR A 280 27.72 -0.67 4.33
CA THR A 280 28.89 0.18 4.61
C THR A 280 29.07 1.33 3.61
N LEU A 281 28.02 2.10 3.35
CA LEU A 281 28.05 3.20 2.37
C LEU A 281 28.45 4.54 3.02
N LEU A 282 28.06 4.77 4.26
CA LEU A 282 28.16 6.07 4.88
C LEU A 282 29.54 6.33 5.53
N PRO A 283 30.12 7.53 5.34
CA PRO A 283 31.36 7.91 5.97
C PRO A 283 31.20 8.09 7.48
N LYS A 284 32.29 7.90 8.21
CA LYS A 284 32.30 8.14 9.67
C LYS A 284 32.08 9.63 10.00
N GLY A 285 31.44 9.90 11.12
CA GLY A 285 31.30 11.25 11.70
C GLY A 285 30.23 12.11 11.02
N ILE A 286 29.31 11.54 10.30
CA ILE A 286 28.12 12.25 9.80
C ILE A 286 27.17 12.53 10.98
N LYS A 287 26.42 13.64 10.87
CA LYS A 287 25.31 13.97 11.78
C LYS A 287 24.01 13.71 11.04
N VAL A 288 23.14 12.89 11.62
CA VAL A 288 21.86 12.53 11.04
C VAL A 288 20.74 13.07 11.92
N VAL A 289 19.76 13.68 11.30
CA VAL A 289 18.49 14.09 11.89
C VAL A 289 17.38 13.39 11.13
N VAL A 290 16.37 12.89 11.86
CA VAL A 290 15.13 12.37 11.26
C VAL A 290 14.01 13.31 11.66
N LEU A 291 13.29 13.83 10.64
CA LEU A 291 12.10 14.63 10.85
C LEU A 291 10.86 13.72 10.85
N VAL A 292 10.00 13.89 11.84
CA VAL A 292 8.77 13.12 12.02
C VAL A 292 7.58 13.99 12.40
N ASP A 293 6.37 13.56 12.08
CA ASP A 293 5.12 14.20 12.50
C ASP A 293 3.98 13.19 12.70
N GLY A 294 2.75 13.67 12.92
CA GLY A 294 1.56 12.83 13.11
C GLY A 294 1.20 11.97 11.89
N GLY A 295 1.75 12.24 10.71
CA GLY A 295 1.60 11.42 9.51
C GLY A 295 2.67 10.35 9.35
N SER A 296 3.73 10.39 10.19
CA SER A 296 4.77 9.36 10.19
C SER A 296 4.26 8.10 10.90
N ALA A 297 4.09 7.00 10.18
CA ALA A 297 3.47 5.77 10.71
C ALA A 297 4.24 4.50 10.31
N SER A 298 4.04 3.40 11.05
CA SER A 298 4.48 2.03 10.68
C SER A 298 5.99 1.98 10.35
N ALA A 299 6.39 1.65 9.10
CA ALA A 299 7.78 1.59 8.62
C ALA A 299 8.59 2.86 8.95
N SER A 300 7.96 4.06 8.90
CA SER A 300 8.59 5.32 9.30
C SER A 300 8.94 5.33 10.78
N GLU A 301 8.07 4.78 11.62
CA GLU A 301 8.29 4.68 13.06
C GLU A 301 9.37 3.65 13.40
N ILE A 302 9.44 2.55 12.63
CA ILE A 302 10.51 1.55 12.76
C ILE A 302 11.87 2.18 12.49
N VAL A 303 12.03 2.88 11.35
CA VAL A 303 13.30 3.53 11.00
C VAL A 303 13.66 4.61 12.02
N ALA A 304 12.72 5.50 12.37
CA ALA A 304 12.96 6.56 13.34
C ALA A 304 13.32 6.01 14.71
N GLY A 305 12.58 5.02 15.20
CA GLY A 305 12.81 4.36 16.48
C GLY A 305 14.16 3.65 16.53
N ALA A 306 14.47 2.83 15.53
CA ALA A 306 15.73 2.09 15.46
C ALA A 306 16.94 3.04 15.41
N LEU A 307 16.90 4.09 14.58
CA LEU A 307 18.00 5.06 14.49
C LEU A 307 18.21 5.83 15.80
N ARG A 308 17.12 6.14 16.51
CA ARG A 308 17.21 6.79 17.83
C ARG A 308 17.81 5.86 18.87
N GLU A 309 17.29 4.64 19.01
CA GLU A 309 17.75 3.68 20.03
C GLU A 309 19.22 3.31 19.85
N HIS A 310 19.70 3.20 18.62
CA HIS A 310 21.11 2.96 18.32
C HIS A 310 21.97 4.24 18.32
N ASN A 311 21.45 5.38 18.76
CA ASN A 311 22.17 6.68 18.79
C ASN A 311 22.76 7.06 17.41
N LYS A 312 22.08 6.73 16.32
CA LYS A 312 22.50 7.04 14.94
C LYS A 312 21.90 8.33 14.42
N ALA A 313 20.74 8.75 14.97
CA ALA A 313 20.09 10.00 14.58
C ALA A 313 19.43 10.70 15.77
N THR A 314 19.23 12.02 15.61
CA THR A 314 18.38 12.82 16.48
C THR A 314 17.01 12.96 15.83
N LEU A 315 15.93 12.63 16.56
CA LEU A 315 14.57 12.87 16.08
C LEU A 315 14.15 14.32 16.37
N ILE A 316 13.56 14.96 15.39
CA ILE A 316 12.98 16.31 15.51
C ILE A 316 11.57 16.28 14.90
N GLY A 317 10.60 16.83 15.60
CA GLY A 317 9.22 16.93 15.12
C GLY A 317 8.19 16.78 16.21
N THR A 318 7.02 16.30 15.83
CA THR A 318 5.90 16.03 16.74
C THR A 318 5.73 14.53 16.96
N LYS A 319 4.77 14.15 17.82
CA LYS A 319 4.43 12.75 18.07
C LYS A 319 3.99 12.08 16.76
N THR A 320 4.54 10.90 16.50
CA THR A 320 4.19 10.05 15.36
C THR A 320 2.81 9.42 15.55
N PHE A 321 2.32 8.75 14.52
CA PHE A 321 0.98 8.15 14.48
C PHE A 321 0.78 7.12 15.61
N GLY A 322 1.76 6.24 15.84
CA GLY A 322 1.70 5.21 16.89
C GLY A 322 1.13 3.88 16.42
N LYS A 323 1.39 3.51 15.14
CA LYS A 323 1.00 2.20 14.60
C LYS A 323 2.08 1.17 14.92
N GLY A 324 1.86 0.37 15.98
CA GLY A 324 2.77 -0.69 16.45
C GLY A 324 2.29 -2.11 16.16
N SER A 325 1.27 -2.27 15.34
CA SER A 325 0.70 -3.57 14.96
C SER A 325 0.57 -3.69 13.46
#